data_0f96763bfc6187a7d5264b0045260cd2
#
_entry.id   0f96763bfc6187a7d5264b0045260cd2
#
_cell.length_a   1.000
_cell.length_b   1.000
_cell.length_c   1.000
_cell.angle_alpha   90.00
_cell.angle_beta   90.00
_cell.angle_gamma   90.00
#
_symmetry.space_group_name_H-M   'P 1'
#
loop_
_entity.id
_entity.type
_entity.pdbx_description
1 polymer ?
#
loop_
_entity_poly.entity_id
_entity_poly.type
_entity_poly.pdbx_seq_one_letter_code
_entity_poly.pdbx_strand_id
1 'polypeptide(L)'
;KDKEFIKEEELEKLIRHADKGIHAIARLNIKLILISLPILILFLAEVLLHNRLNPIYIIIIFAWIPALCWDIVTTRYLQRTQIDEMPLVEVISRVNRIHRWTIRERLIAIAFLLVLAVLSFIYWQVWQYGIGMIAFFILLWGGGLGLILWIYRKKFLNRIHEIKKNLSELNELM
;
A
#
# COMPACT_ATOMS: atom_id res chain seq x y z
N LYS A 1 40.23 -8.05 -18.69
CA LYS A 1 39.51 -9.27 -18.22
C LYS A 1 38.97 -9.10 -16.79
N ASP A 2 39.79 -8.69 -15.81
CA ASP A 2 39.35 -8.56 -14.41
C ASP A 2 38.30 -7.44 -14.21
N LYS A 3 38.42 -6.32 -14.91
CA LYS A 3 37.45 -5.22 -14.83
C LYS A 3 36.06 -5.56 -15.45
N GLU A 4 36.00 -6.35 -16.49
CA GLU A 4 34.76 -6.82 -17.10
C GLU A 4 34.07 -7.84 -16.19
N PHE A 5 34.82 -8.72 -15.56
CA PHE A 5 34.29 -9.73 -14.63
C PHE A 5 33.69 -9.08 -13.37
N ILE A 6 34.39 -8.07 -12.80
CA ILE A 6 33.87 -7.30 -11.66
C ILE A 6 32.58 -6.57 -12.03
N LYS A 7 32.50 -6.01 -13.26
CA LYS A 7 31.31 -5.31 -13.76
C LYS A 7 30.10 -6.23 -13.93
N GLU A 8 30.32 -7.46 -14.43
CA GLU A 8 29.25 -8.47 -14.56
C GLU A 8 28.73 -8.92 -13.19
N GLU A 9 29.62 -9.15 -12.22
CA GLU A 9 29.21 -9.59 -10.87
C GLU A 9 28.43 -8.48 -10.12
N GLU A 10 28.84 -7.22 -10.26
CA GLU A 10 28.10 -6.08 -9.71
C GLU A 10 26.71 -5.92 -10.36
N LEU A 11 26.64 -6.09 -11.67
CA LEU A 11 25.40 -6.03 -12.45
C LEU A 11 24.39 -7.12 -12.00
N GLU A 12 24.86 -8.36 -11.88
CA GLU A 12 24.03 -9.48 -11.40
C GLU A 12 23.53 -9.24 -9.97
N LYS A 13 24.39 -8.69 -9.11
CA LYS A 13 24.04 -8.36 -7.73
C LYS A 13 22.94 -7.28 -7.65
N LEU A 14 23.01 -6.23 -8.46
CA LEU A 14 22.02 -5.16 -8.52
C LEU A 14 20.68 -5.68 -9.04
N ILE A 15 20.67 -6.50 -10.11
CA ILE A 15 19.47 -7.15 -10.65
C ILE A 15 18.81 -8.01 -9.56
N ARG A 16 19.56 -8.87 -8.90
CA ARG A 16 19.07 -9.74 -7.84
C ARG A 16 18.50 -8.96 -6.65
N HIS A 17 19.09 -7.81 -6.28
CA HIS A 17 18.56 -6.95 -5.22
C HIS A 17 17.24 -6.27 -5.63
N ALA A 18 17.15 -5.77 -6.85
CA ALA A 18 15.94 -5.15 -7.36
C ALA A 18 14.79 -6.18 -7.46
N ASP A 19 15.05 -7.39 -7.93
CA ASP A 19 14.08 -8.48 -8.02
C ASP A 19 13.57 -8.90 -6.64
N LYS A 20 14.47 -9.12 -5.68
CA LYS A 20 14.09 -9.38 -4.28
C LYS A 20 13.21 -8.27 -3.69
N GLY A 21 13.48 -7.01 -4.05
CA GLY A 21 12.70 -5.85 -3.61
C GLY A 21 11.27 -5.91 -4.15
N ILE A 22 11.08 -6.17 -5.44
CA ILE A 22 9.76 -6.29 -6.08
C ILE A 22 8.95 -7.44 -5.47
N HIS A 23 9.55 -8.62 -5.34
CA HIS A 23 8.89 -9.77 -4.73
C HIS A 23 8.58 -9.57 -3.25
N ALA A 24 9.37 -8.80 -2.52
CA ALA A 24 9.09 -8.47 -1.14
C ALA A 24 7.87 -7.53 -1.00
N ILE A 25 7.68 -6.57 -1.94
CA ILE A 25 6.50 -5.72 -1.99
C ILE A 25 5.26 -6.55 -2.33
N ALA A 26 5.34 -7.43 -3.34
CA ALA A 26 4.24 -8.32 -3.71
C ALA A 26 3.80 -9.22 -2.55
N ARG A 27 4.75 -9.83 -1.83
CA ARG A 27 4.46 -10.64 -0.63
C ARG A 27 3.80 -9.83 0.49
N LEU A 28 4.21 -8.58 0.67
CA LEU A 28 3.60 -7.70 1.66
C LEU A 28 2.15 -7.39 1.31
N ASN A 29 1.86 -7.09 0.04
CA ASN A 29 0.49 -6.87 -0.43
C ASN A 29 -0.39 -8.11 -0.21
N ILE A 30 0.10 -9.31 -0.53
CA ILE A 30 -0.64 -10.56 -0.27
C ILE A 30 -0.96 -10.70 1.21
N LYS A 31 -0.01 -10.42 2.10
CA LYS A 31 -0.25 -10.48 3.55
C LYS A 31 -1.32 -9.47 3.99
N LEU A 32 -1.29 -8.26 3.45
CA LEU A 32 -2.29 -7.23 3.75
C LEU A 32 -3.68 -7.64 3.25
N ILE A 33 -3.79 -8.20 2.04
CA ILE A 33 -5.04 -8.77 1.51
C ILE A 33 -5.57 -9.88 2.44
N LEU A 34 -4.72 -10.83 2.83
CA LEU A 34 -5.11 -11.93 3.72
C LEU A 34 -5.57 -11.47 5.09
N ILE A 35 -5.00 -10.39 5.63
CA ILE A 35 -5.42 -9.81 6.91
C ILE A 35 -6.73 -9.01 6.73
N SER A 36 -6.90 -8.33 5.60
CA SER A 36 -8.07 -7.48 5.34
C SER A 36 -9.34 -8.28 5.09
N LEU A 37 -9.25 -9.49 4.50
CA LEU A 37 -10.40 -10.34 4.21
C LEU A 37 -11.22 -10.75 5.46
N PRO A 38 -10.62 -11.29 6.54
CA PRO A 38 -11.35 -11.59 7.76
C PRO A 38 -12.03 -10.37 8.38
N ILE A 39 -11.35 -9.21 8.34
CA ILE A 39 -11.90 -7.98 8.87
C ILE A 39 -13.14 -7.55 8.05
N LEU A 40 -13.08 -7.63 6.72
CA LEU A 40 -14.21 -7.36 5.86
C LEU A 40 -15.39 -8.31 6.14
N ILE A 41 -15.11 -9.60 6.34
CA ILE A 41 -16.13 -10.61 6.68
C ILE A 41 -16.79 -10.26 8.03
N LEU A 42 -16.01 -9.84 9.02
CA LEU A 42 -16.56 -9.42 10.32
C LEU A 42 -17.47 -8.19 10.18
N PHE A 43 -17.09 -7.19 9.38
CA PHE A 43 -17.95 -6.04 9.11
C PHE A 43 -19.24 -6.42 8.39
N LEU A 44 -19.17 -7.33 7.40
CA LEU A 44 -20.34 -7.85 6.70
C LEU A 44 -21.25 -8.64 7.65
N ALA A 45 -20.69 -9.49 8.49
CA ALA A 45 -21.44 -10.25 9.49
C ALA A 45 -22.14 -9.32 10.48
N GLU A 46 -21.48 -8.27 10.95
CA GLU A 46 -22.07 -7.28 11.85
C GLU A 46 -23.30 -6.61 11.21
N VAL A 47 -23.19 -6.17 9.95
CA VAL A 47 -24.29 -5.56 9.21
C VAL A 47 -25.46 -6.54 9.02
N LEU A 48 -25.18 -7.80 8.69
CA LEU A 48 -26.19 -8.82 8.42
C LEU A 48 -26.90 -9.32 9.70
N LEU A 49 -26.16 -9.54 10.78
CA LEU A 49 -26.68 -10.10 12.01
C LEU A 49 -27.51 -9.10 12.82
N HIS A 50 -27.09 -7.85 12.86
CA HIS A 50 -27.77 -6.83 13.66
C HIS A 50 -28.88 -6.09 12.91
N ASN A 51 -29.08 -6.38 11.62
CA ASN A 51 -30.08 -5.75 10.74
C ASN A 51 -30.15 -4.20 10.89
N ARG A 52 -29.08 -3.58 11.39
CA ARG A 52 -28.90 -2.14 11.53
C ARG A 52 -27.99 -1.66 10.42
N LEU A 53 -28.59 -1.14 9.37
CA LEU A 53 -27.90 -0.49 8.27
C LEU A 53 -27.23 0.80 8.76
N ASN A 54 -26.10 0.67 9.46
CA ASN A 54 -25.30 1.82 9.80
C ASN A 54 -24.65 2.36 8.51
N PRO A 55 -24.97 3.59 8.08
CA PRO A 55 -24.47 4.14 6.82
C PRO A 55 -22.95 4.18 6.75
N ILE A 56 -22.26 4.31 7.88
CA ILE A 56 -20.79 4.31 7.96
C ILE A 56 -20.23 2.93 7.56
N TYR A 57 -20.83 1.85 8.05
CA TYR A 57 -20.40 0.50 7.68
C TYR A 57 -20.62 0.20 6.20
N ILE A 58 -21.73 0.67 5.64
CA ILE A 58 -22.02 0.54 4.21
C ILE A 58 -20.95 1.27 3.39
N ILE A 59 -20.62 2.51 3.75
CA ILE A 59 -19.56 3.28 3.07
C ILE A 59 -18.22 2.56 3.14
N ILE A 60 -17.86 2.02 4.31
CA ILE A 60 -16.61 1.27 4.49
C ILE A 60 -16.59 0.04 3.57
N ILE A 61 -17.66 -0.77 3.54
CA ILE A 61 -17.73 -1.98 2.72
C ILE A 61 -17.64 -1.62 1.24
N PHE A 62 -18.39 -0.61 0.77
CA PHE A 62 -18.37 -0.17 -0.62
C PHE A 62 -17.00 0.35 -1.06
N ALA A 63 -16.24 1.00 -0.18
CA ALA A 63 -14.89 1.45 -0.48
C ALA A 63 -13.86 0.30 -0.42
N TRP A 64 -14.07 -0.67 0.46
CA TRP A 64 -13.12 -1.77 0.67
C TRP A 64 -13.06 -2.75 -0.50
N ILE A 65 -14.21 -3.05 -1.11
CA ILE A 65 -14.26 -3.98 -2.26
C ILE A 65 -13.41 -3.49 -3.44
N PRO A 66 -13.56 -2.25 -3.96
CA PRO A 66 -12.69 -1.73 -5.01
C PRO A 66 -11.22 -1.68 -4.60
N ALA A 67 -10.92 -1.34 -3.33
CA ALA A 67 -9.56 -1.32 -2.82
C ALA A 67 -8.91 -2.71 -2.88
N LEU A 68 -9.61 -3.76 -2.43
CA LEU A 68 -9.13 -5.14 -2.54
C LEU A 68 -8.92 -5.58 -3.99
N CYS A 69 -9.85 -5.24 -4.89
CA CYS A 69 -9.67 -5.52 -6.33
C CYS A 69 -8.42 -4.85 -6.87
N TRP A 70 -8.17 -3.61 -6.49
CA TRP A 70 -6.97 -2.86 -6.87
C TRP A 70 -5.69 -3.49 -6.33
N ASP A 71 -5.66 -3.90 -5.06
CA ASP A 71 -4.54 -4.59 -4.44
C ASP A 71 -4.19 -5.90 -5.16
N ILE A 72 -5.21 -6.66 -5.56
CA ILE A 72 -5.02 -7.90 -6.34
C ILE A 72 -4.41 -7.59 -7.70
N VAL A 73 -4.91 -6.57 -8.42
CA VAL A 73 -4.39 -6.15 -9.73
C VAL A 73 -2.94 -5.70 -9.60
N THR A 74 -2.64 -4.85 -8.62
CA THR A 74 -1.29 -4.34 -8.37
C THR A 74 -0.33 -5.47 -7.99
N THR A 75 -0.76 -6.41 -7.16
CA THR A 75 0.04 -7.58 -6.77
C THR A 75 0.36 -8.47 -7.97
N ARG A 76 -0.63 -8.77 -8.81
CA ARG A 76 -0.42 -9.53 -10.05
C ARG A 76 0.53 -8.83 -11.01
N TYR A 77 0.41 -7.50 -11.11
CA TYR A 77 1.30 -6.70 -11.95
C TYR A 77 2.76 -6.77 -11.45
N LEU A 78 2.98 -6.69 -10.13
CA LEU A 78 4.28 -6.85 -9.50
C LEU A 78 4.87 -8.24 -9.73
N GLN A 79 4.08 -9.29 -9.55
CA GLN A 79 4.52 -10.68 -9.75
C GLN A 79 4.92 -11.01 -11.20
N ARG A 80 4.32 -10.31 -12.17
CA ARG A 80 4.66 -10.46 -13.61
C ARG A 80 5.87 -9.62 -14.02
N THR A 81 6.46 -8.84 -13.13
CA THR A 81 7.66 -8.05 -13.40
C THR A 81 8.88 -8.91 -13.06
N GLN A 82 9.44 -9.57 -14.07
CA GLN A 82 10.65 -10.39 -13.99
C GLN A 82 11.81 -9.56 -14.55
N ILE A 83 12.74 -9.16 -13.68
CA ILE A 83 13.84 -8.28 -14.09
C ILE A 83 14.84 -9.02 -14.99
N ASP A 84 15.00 -10.31 -14.76
CA ASP A 84 15.97 -11.15 -15.49
C ASP A 84 15.56 -11.40 -16.97
N GLU A 85 14.26 -11.32 -17.29
CA GLU A 85 13.73 -11.63 -18.61
C GLU A 85 13.32 -10.39 -19.43
N MET A 86 13.30 -9.21 -18.81
CA MET A 86 12.80 -7.98 -19.44
C MET A 86 13.91 -7.01 -19.77
N PRO A 87 13.78 -6.23 -20.85
CA PRO A 87 14.68 -5.11 -21.13
C PRO A 87 14.67 -4.10 -19.96
N LEU A 88 15.82 -3.60 -19.56
CA LEU A 88 15.98 -2.69 -18.42
C LEU A 88 15.05 -1.45 -18.51
N VAL A 89 14.88 -0.90 -19.72
CA VAL A 89 14.00 0.25 -19.98
C VAL A 89 12.53 -0.09 -19.59
N GLU A 90 12.09 -1.31 -19.87
CA GLU A 90 10.74 -1.76 -19.52
C GLU A 90 10.59 -1.92 -18.00
N VAL A 91 11.59 -2.49 -17.33
CA VAL A 91 11.62 -2.64 -15.88
C VAL A 91 11.55 -1.27 -15.20
N ILE A 92 12.36 -0.30 -15.63
CA ILE A 92 12.33 1.07 -15.09
C ILE A 92 10.95 1.71 -15.30
N SER A 93 10.37 1.55 -16.49
CA SER A 93 9.01 2.07 -16.78
C SER A 93 7.96 1.45 -15.86
N ARG A 94 8.01 0.14 -15.60
CA ARG A 94 7.10 -0.58 -14.70
C ARG A 94 7.25 -0.11 -13.25
N VAL A 95 8.47 -0.01 -12.74
CA VAL A 95 8.74 0.47 -11.37
C VAL A 95 8.26 1.90 -11.20
N ASN A 96 8.47 2.79 -12.18
CA ASN A 96 7.96 4.15 -12.14
C ASN A 96 6.43 4.21 -12.17
N ARG A 97 5.77 3.30 -12.88
CA ARG A 97 4.30 3.17 -12.89
C ARG A 97 3.78 2.73 -11.53
N ILE A 98 4.39 1.71 -10.93
CA ILE A 98 4.05 1.22 -9.58
C ILE A 98 4.20 2.35 -8.57
N HIS A 99 5.31 3.09 -8.60
CA HIS A 99 5.54 4.22 -7.70
C HIS A 99 4.44 5.28 -7.79
N ARG A 100 4.02 5.65 -9.02
CA ARG A 100 2.92 6.61 -9.23
C ARG A 100 1.59 6.08 -8.73
N TRP A 101 1.29 4.79 -8.97
CA TRP A 101 0.07 4.16 -8.47
C TRP A 101 0.03 4.16 -6.95
N THR A 102 1.12 3.74 -6.33
CA THR A 102 1.28 3.71 -4.88
C THR A 102 1.07 5.09 -4.23
N ILE A 103 1.59 6.16 -4.82
CA ILE A 103 1.36 7.52 -4.31
C ILE A 103 -0.11 7.94 -4.46
N ARG A 104 -0.73 7.68 -5.63
CA ARG A 104 -2.13 8.04 -5.89
C ARG A 104 -3.07 7.30 -4.96
N GLU A 105 -2.89 6.01 -4.81
CA GLU A 105 -3.64 5.16 -3.89
C GLU A 105 -3.58 5.70 -2.45
N ARG A 106 -2.39 6.07 -2.00
CA ARG A 106 -2.19 6.67 -0.68
C ARG A 106 -2.95 7.98 -0.51
N LEU A 107 -2.90 8.87 -1.51
CA LEU A 107 -3.62 10.15 -1.44
C LEU A 107 -5.13 9.91 -1.36
N ILE A 108 -5.66 8.98 -2.16
CA ILE A 108 -7.07 8.58 -2.15
C ILE A 108 -7.44 7.98 -0.78
N ALA A 109 -6.62 7.07 -0.25
CA ALA A 109 -6.87 6.45 1.05
C ALA A 109 -6.88 7.47 2.20
N ILE A 110 -5.93 8.42 2.23
CA ILE A 110 -5.89 9.48 3.23
C ILE A 110 -7.13 10.37 3.12
N ALA A 111 -7.49 10.82 1.91
CA ALA A 111 -8.68 11.64 1.69
C ALA A 111 -9.94 10.90 2.13
N PHE A 112 -10.08 9.63 1.80
CA PHE A 112 -11.20 8.79 2.21
C PHE A 112 -11.28 8.65 3.73
N LEU A 113 -10.16 8.37 4.40
CA LEU A 113 -10.12 8.25 5.86
C LEU A 113 -10.47 9.56 6.58
N LEU A 114 -10.05 10.71 6.05
CA LEU A 114 -10.44 12.02 6.59
C LEU A 114 -11.94 12.26 6.44
N VAL A 115 -12.50 11.99 5.26
CA VAL A 115 -13.96 12.10 5.04
C VAL A 115 -14.71 11.16 5.97
N LEU A 116 -14.26 9.91 6.10
CA LEU A 116 -14.88 8.93 6.99
C LEU A 116 -14.79 9.36 8.46
N ALA A 117 -13.70 9.95 8.90
CA ALA A 117 -13.55 10.49 10.25
C ALA A 117 -14.56 11.61 10.51
N VAL A 118 -14.71 12.55 9.58
CA VAL A 118 -15.71 13.64 9.69
C VAL A 118 -17.13 13.10 9.73
N LEU A 119 -17.48 12.19 8.81
CA LEU A 119 -18.80 11.55 8.78
C LEU A 119 -19.09 10.79 10.07
N SER A 120 -18.11 10.04 10.59
CA SER A 120 -18.24 9.32 11.86
C SER A 120 -18.43 10.26 13.03
N PHE A 121 -17.68 11.37 13.07
CA PHE A 121 -17.80 12.41 14.10
C PHE A 121 -19.21 13.00 14.14
N ILE A 122 -19.77 13.30 12.96
CA ILE A 122 -21.11 13.86 12.82
C ILE A 122 -22.17 12.80 13.16
N TYR A 123 -22.07 11.61 12.61
CA TYR A 123 -23.06 10.55 12.76
C TYR A 123 -23.20 10.10 14.23
N TRP A 124 -22.09 9.94 14.93
CA TRP A 124 -22.10 9.56 16.34
C TRP A 124 -22.25 10.73 17.31
N GLN A 125 -22.39 11.95 16.77
CA GLN A 125 -22.58 13.18 17.56
C GLN A 125 -21.57 13.29 18.70
N VAL A 126 -20.28 13.03 18.39
CA VAL A 126 -19.20 12.90 19.37
C VAL A 126 -19.09 14.12 20.29
N TRP A 127 -19.49 15.31 19.81
CA TRP A 127 -19.47 16.56 20.59
C TRP A 127 -20.42 16.54 21.79
N GLN A 128 -21.45 15.68 21.79
CA GLN A 128 -22.42 15.58 22.90
C GLN A 128 -21.84 14.86 24.13
N TYR A 129 -20.80 14.05 23.93
CA TYR A 129 -20.21 13.24 25.02
C TYR A 129 -19.09 13.96 25.78
N GLY A 130 -18.83 15.26 25.47
CA GLY A 130 -17.86 16.10 26.16
C GLY A 130 -16.44 16.02 25.61
N ILE A 131 -15.56 16.88 26.14
CA ILE A 131 -14.20 17.10 25.64
C ILE A 131 -13.34 15.81 25.66
N GLY A 132 -13.52 14.96 26.67
CA GLY A 132 -12.76 13.71 26.80
C GLY A 132 -13.02 12.75 25.61
N MET A 133 -14.28 12.65 25.16
CA MET A 133 -14.63 11.81 24.03
C MET A 133 -14.12 12.40 22.71
N ILE A 134 -14.15 13.72 22.56
CA ILE A 134 -13.56 14.40 21.39
C ILE A 134 -12.06 14.12 21.32
N ALA A 135 -11.34 14.27 22.44
CA ALA A 135 -9.91 13.99 22.52
C ALA A 135 -9.60 12.52 22.17
N PHE A 136 -10.37 11.59 22.74
CA PHE A 136 -10.23 10.16 22.42
C PHE A 136 -10.46 9.87 20.93
N PHE A 137 -11.47 10.48 20.33
CA PHE A 137 -11.78 10.33 18.90
C PHE A 137 -10.63 10.85 18.03
N ILE A 138 -10.08 12.02 18.34
CA ILE A 138 -8.94 12.60 17.62
C ILE A 138 -7.70 11.71 17.77
N LEU A 139 -7.42 11.19 18.95
CA LEU A 139 -6.31 10.26 19.18
C LEU A 139 -6.46 8.96 18.39
N LEU A 140 -7.66 8.40 18.35
CA LEU A 140 -7.96 7.17 17.64
C LEU A 140 -7.74 7.33 16.12
N TRP A 141 -8.36 8.34 15.53
CA TRP A 141 -8.28 8.59 14.09
C TRP A 141 -6.91 9.15 13.69
N GLY A 142 -6.35 10.08 14.46
CA GLY A 142 -5.02 10.63 14.22
C GLY A 142 -3.91 9.61 14.41
N GLY A 143 -3.98 8.79 15.46
CA GLY A 143 -3.06 7.69 15.71
C GLY A 143 -3.13 6.61 14.64
N GLY A 144 -4.33 6.24 14.22
CA GLY A 144 -4.56 5.30 13.12
C GLY A 144 -3.96 5.80 11.79
N LEU A 145 -4.23 7.04 11.42
CA LEU A 145 -3.65 7.70 10.25
C LEU A 145 -2.11 7.74 10.34
N GLY A 146 -1.57 8.17 11.48
CA GLY A 146 -0.13 8.23 11.71
C GLY A 146 0.54 6.87 11.56
N LEU A 147 -0.07 5.82 12.10
CA LEU A 147 0.43 4.44 12.00
C LEU A 147 0.41 3.93 10.55
N ILE A 148 -0.68 4.17 9.82
CA ILE A 148 -0.80 3.83 8.40
C ILE A 148 0.30 4.54 7.59
N LEU A 149 0.49 5.84 7.79
CA LEU A 149 1.50 6.63 7.11
C LEU A 149 2.92 6.15 7.41
N TRP A 150 3.20 5.80 8.67
CA TRP A 150 4.51 5.28 9.10
C TRP A 150 4.82 3.91 8.47
N ILE A 151 3.86 2.97 8.51
CA ILE A 151 4.01 1.64 7.89
C ILE A 151 4.26 1.79 6.39
N TYR A 152 3.48 2.65 5.74
CA TYR A 152 3.56 2.88 4.31
C TYR A 152 4.91 3.46 3.89
N ARG A 153 5.39 4.50 4.62
CA ARG A 153 6.70 5.10 4.37
C ARG A 153 7.81 4.06 4.54
N LYS A 154 7.81 3.33 5.66
CA LYS A 154 8.88 2.40 6.00
C LYS A 154 8.90 1.16 5.10
N LYS A 155 7.74 0.61 4.77
CA LYS A 155 7.66 -0.68 4.07
C LYS A 155 7.53 -0.57 2.55
N PHE A 156 6.92 0.49 2.04
CA PHE A 156 6.70 0.65 0.60
C PHE A 156 7.64 1.70 -0.02
N LEU A 157 7.58 2.94 0.43
CA LEU A 157 8.32 4.02 -0.21
C LEU A 157 9.83 3.83 -0.15
N ASN A 158 10.36 3.43 1.01
CA ASN A 158 11.80 3.20 1.14
C ASN A 158 12.28 2.07 0.23
N ARG A 159 11.49 0.99 0.11
CA ARG A 159 11.83 -0.12 -0.80
C ARG A 159 11.74 0.26 -2.27
N ILE A 160 10.72 1.01 -2.68
CA ILE A 160 10.61 1.50 -4.05
C ILE A 160 11.77 2.45 -4.37
N HIS A 161 12.17 3.29 -3.42
CA HIS A 161 13.32 4.18 -3.60
C HIS A 161 14.62 3.41 -3.76
N GLU A 162 14.84 2.38 -2.95
CA GLU A 162 15.99 1.48 -3.04
C GLU A 162 16.04 0.74 -4.39
N ILE A 163 14.90 0.22 -4.85
CA ILE A 163 14.81 -0.41 -6.17
C ILE A 163 15.16 0.58 -7.28
N LYS A 164 14.63 1.80 -7.22
CA LYS A 164 14.94 2.84 -8.21
C LYS A 164 16.42 3.21 -8.22
N LYS A 165 17.04 3.32 -7.05
CA LYS A 165 18.47 3.60 -6.92
C LYS A 165 19.28 2.48 -7.59
N ASN A 166 19.01 1.22 -7.28
CA ASN A 166 19.69 0.08 -7.88
C ASN A 166 19.52 0.03 -9.41
N LEU A 167 18.31 0.37 -9.92
CA LEU A 167 18.06 0.43 -11.35
C LEU A 167 18.76 1.61 -12.03
N SER A 168 18.92 2.76 -11.36
CA SER A 168 19.68 3.89 -11.92
C SER A 168 21.16 3.58 -12.00
N GLU A 169 21.73 2.96 -10.96
CA GLU A 169 23.12 2.49 -10.95
C GLU A 169 23.36 1.46 -12.06
N LEU A 170 22.41 0.55 -12.28
CA LEU A 170 22.45 -0.43 -13.37
C LEU A 170 22.49 0.26 -14.75
N ASN A 171 21.69 1.30 -14.95
CA ASN A 171 21.64 2.04 -16.20
C ASN A 171 22.91 2.86 -16.49
N GLU A 172 23.65 3.25 -15.44
CA GLU A 172 24.95 3.94 -15.57
C GLU A 172 26.09 2.97 -15.89
N LEU A 173 25.96 1.70 -15.53
CA LEU A 173 26.96 0.66 -15.80
C LEU A 173 26.86 0.03 -17.21
N MET A 174 25.72 0.16 -17.86
CA MET A 174 25.45 -0.34 -19.22
C MET A 174 25.85 0.68 -20.29
#